data_6953d8f6aab7f89cf37bbe1aba680a0b
#
_entry.id   6953d8f6aab7f89cf37bbe1aba680a0b
#
_cell.length_a   1.000
_cell.length_b   1.000
_cell.length_c   1.000
_cell.angle_alpha   90.00
_cell.angle_beta   90.00
_cell.angle_gamma   90.00
#
_symmetry.space_group_name_H-M   'P 1'
#
loop_
_entity.id
_entity.type
_entity.pdbx_description
1 polymer ?
#
loop_
_entity_poly.entity_id
_entity_poly.type
_entity_poly.pdbx_seq_one_letter_code
_entity_poly.pdbx_strand_id
1 'polypeptide(L)'
;MSEKLMTHTQWIQLCDNVVRACASQHSQRAYRASSSMYRAWVARTKLIFLSKATVLRYRDYLLLTKKLAPKSINLHLTVLRRLAQEGIAEQVLEPSTALAILRIPRVPNRGVRAGVWLPREQAQRIL
;
A
#
# COMPACT_ATOMS: atom_id res chain seq x y z
N MET A 1 -10.58 -9.38 -21.85
CA MET A 1 -11.25 -9.65 -20.79
C MET A 1 -11.12 -8.66 -19.74
N SER A 2 -12.10 -8.31 -19.21
CA SER A 2 -12.01 -7.29 -18.27
C SER A 2 -11.66 -7.81 -16.93
N GLU A 3 -11.02 -7.00 -16.18
CA GLU A 3 -10.65 -7.34 -14.91
C GLU A 3 -11.78 -7.24 -13.99
N LYS A 4 -11.94 -8.17 -13.09
CA LYS A 4 -13.02 -8.13 -12.18
C LYS A 4 -12.77 -7.07 -11.18
N LEU A 5 -13.67 -6.17 -11.00
CA LEU A 5 -13.52 -5.10 -10.03
C LEU A 5 -14.05 -5.52 -8.67
N MET A 6 -13.34 -5.16 -7.65
CA MET A 6 -13.74 -5.49 -6.29
C MET A 6 -14.86 -4.58 -5.84
N THR A 7 -15.88 -5.15 -5.23
CA THR A 7 -16.98 -4.35 -4.71
C THR A 7 -16.63 -3.77 -3.36
N HIS A 8 -17.40 -2.80 -2.92
CA HIS A 8 -17.20 -2.21 -1.59
C HIS A 8 -17.35 -3.28 -0.50
N THR A 9 -18.33 -4.14 -0.62
CA THR A 9 -18.53 -5.19 0.35
C THR A 9 -17.33 -6.13 0.42
N GLN A 10 -16.78 -6.49 -0.73
CA GLN A 10 -15.59 -7.34 -0.76
C GLN A 10 -14.41 -6.65 -0.09
N TRP A 11 -14.24 -5.36 -0.30
CA TRP A 11 -13.16 -4.63 0.34
C TRP A 11 -13.29 -4.66 1.86
N ILE A 12 -14.50 -4.40 2.36
CA ILE A 12 -14.74 -4.43 3.79
C ILE A 12 -14.42 -5.82 4.35
N GLN A 13 -14.82 -6.86 3.64
CA GLN A 13 -14.56 -8.22 4.08
C GLN A 13 -13.06 -8.51 4.13
N LEU A 14 -12.30 -8.09 3.12
CA LEU A 14 -10.87 -8.29 3.12
C LEU A 14 -10.22 -7.55 4.28
N CYS A 15 -10.63 -6.32 4.53
CA CYS A 15 -10.08 -5.54 5.62
C CYS A 15 -10.35 -6.21 6.96
N ASP A 16 -11.57 -6.70 7.16
CA ASP A 16 -11.90 -7.38 8.39
C ASP A 16 -11.05 -8.63 8.59
N ASN A 17 -10.85 -9.40 7.53
CA ASN A 17 -10.05 -10.61 7.63
C ASN A 17 -8.61 -10.29 8.00
N VAL A 18 -8.04 -9.27 7.38
CA VAL A 18 -6.66 -8.88 7.66
C VAL A 18 -6.53 -8.35 9.08
N VAL A 19 -7.49 -7.55 9.52
CA VAL A 19 -7.46 -7.00 10.87
C VAL A 19 -7.58 -8.10 11.91
N ARG A 20 -8.45 -9.08 11.67
CA ARG A 20 -8.59 -10.18 12.62
C ARG A 20 -7.32 -10.98 12.78
N ALA A 21 -6.49 -11.01 11.75
CA ALA A 21 -5.25 -11.75 11.82
C ALA A 21 -4.17 -10.99 12.61
N CYS A 22 -4.39 -9.73 12.93
CA CYS A 22 -3.41 -8.98 13.69
C CYS A 22 -3.45 -9.39 15.15
N ALA A 23 -2.26 -9.51 15.74
CA ALA A 23 -2.16 -10.00 17.12
C ALA A 23 -2.54 -8.97 18.17
N SER A 24 -2.38 -7.69 17.90
CA SER A 24 -2.62 -6.67 18.91
C SER A 24 -3.64 -5.66 18.48
N GLN A 25 -4.26 -5.02 19.44
CA GLN A 25 -5.21 -3.97 19.15
C GLN A 25 -4.54 -2.79 18.49
N HIS A 26 -3.29 -2.54 18.83
CA HIS A 26 -2.54 -1.46 18.22
C HIS A 26 -2.41 -1.70 16.71
N SER A 27 -2.04 -2.91 16.32
CA SER A 27 -1.92 -3.24 14.91
C SER A 27 -3.28 -3.21 14.22
N GLN A 28 -4.32 -3.68 14.89
CA GLN A 28 -5.65 -3.65 14.30
C GLN A 28 -6.08 -2.23 13.98
N ARG A 29 -5.84 -1.32 14.91
CA ARG A 29 -6.20 0.07 14.70
C ARG A 29 -5.40 0.68 13.55
N ALA A 30 -4.10 0.41 13.52
CA ALA A 30 -3.24 0.93 12.48
C ALA A 30 -3.65 0.40 11.10
N TYR A 31 -4.00 -0.87 11.02
CA TYR A 31 -4.37 -1.48 9.76
C TYR A 31 -5.72 -0.93 9.27
N ARG A 32 -6.67 -0.73 10.18
CA ARG A 32 -7.94 -0.15 9.78
C ARG A 32 -7.76 1.27 9.26
N ALA A 33 -6.95 2.07 9.95
CA ALA A 33 -6.71 3.44 9.54
C ALA A 33 -6.02 3.48 8.17
N SER A 34 -5.03 2.61 7.97
CA SER A 34 -4.30 2.58 6.71
C SER A 34 -5.19 2.17 5.54
N SER A 35 -6.01 1.13 5.73
CA SER A 35 -6.86 0.67 4.64
C SER A 35 -7.95 1.69 4.32
N SER A 36 -8.47 2.39 5.32
CA SER A 36 -9.46 3.44 5.08
C SER A 36 -8.87 4.61 4.31
N MET A 37 -7.65 4.97 4.64
CA MET A 37 -6.97 6.06 3.97
C MET A 37 -6.74 5.74 2.48
N TYR A 38 -6.32 4.51 2.21
CA TYR A 38 -6.11 4.07 0.83
C TYR A 38 -7.42 4.12 0.05
N ARG A 39 -8.48 3.57 0.64
CA ARG A 39 -9.76 3.54 -0.04
C ARG A 39 -10.26 4.95 -0.37
N ALA A 40 -10.12 5.88 0.57
CA ALA A 40 -10.55 7.25 0.32
C ALA A 40 -9.75 7.89 -0.82
N TRP A 41 -8.44 7.62 -0.85
CA TRP A 41 -7.59 8.17 -1.90
C TRP A 41 -7.96 7.61 -3.27
N VAL A 42 -8.19 6.30 -3.35
CA VAL A 42 -8.58 5.68 -4.62
C VAL A 42 -9.92 6.24 -5.10
N ALA A 43 -10.84 6.45 -4.18
CA ALA A 43 -12.15 7.00 -4.56
C ALA A 43 -12.03 8.39 -5.18
N ARG A 44 -11.07 9.17 -4.70
CA ARG A 44 -10.88 10.50 -5.26
C ARG A 44 -10.18 10.48 -6.60
N THR A 45 -9.29 9.52 -6.82
CA THR A 45 -8.50 9.49 -8.05
C THR A 45 -9.14 8.70 -9.17
N LYS A 46 -10.15 7.89 -8.82
CA LYS A 46 -10.85 7.09 -9.82
C LYS A 46 -9.97 6.11 -10.58
N LEU A 47 -8.95 5.60 -9.91
CA LEU A 47 -8.09 4.58 -10.49
C LEU A 47 -8.66 3.20 -10.21
N ILE A 48 -8.11 2.19 -10.88
CA ILE A 48 -8.48 0.82 -10.59
C ILE A 48 -8.13 0.57 -9.14
N PHE A 49 -9.08 0.02 -8.39
CA PHE A 49 -8.98 -0.01 -6.95
C PHE A 49 -7.71 -0.66 -6.42
N LEU A 50 -7.32 -1.79 -6.91
CA LEU A 50 -6.15 -2.46 -6.39
C LEU A 50 -5.37 -3.09 -7.54
N SER A 51 -4.26 -2.48 -7.90
CA SER A 51 -3.38 -2.96 -8.95
C SER A 51 -1.99 -2.45 -8.67
N LYS A 52 -0.99 -3.00 -9.34
CA LYS A 52 0.38 -2.54 -9.14
C LYS A 52 0.50 -1.05 -9.46
N ALA A 53 -0.09 -0.62 -10.55
CA ALA A 53 0.03 0.79 -10.95
C ALA A 53 -0.60 1.72 -9.91
N THR A 54 -1.75 1.34 -9.40
CA THR A 54 -2.43 2.17 -8.40
C THR A 54 -1.63 2.22 -7.10
N VAL A 55 -1.09 1.09 -6.68
CA VAL A 55 -0.32 1.05 -5.43
C VAL A 55 0.97 1.86 -5.57
N LEU A 56 1.62 1.81 -6.75
CA LEU A 56 2.80 2.61 -6.98
C LEU A 56 2.49 4.11 -6.93
N ARG A 57 1.36 4.50 -7.49
CA ARG A 57 0.95 5.90 -7.42
C ARG A 57 0.64 6.32 -5.99
N TYR A 58 0.05 5.43 -5.21
CA TYR A 58 -0.23 5.71 -3.82
C TYR A 58 1.08 5.88 -3.04
N ARG A 59 2.07 5.03 -3.31
CA ARG A 59 3.38 5.15 -2.68
C ARG A 59 3.98 6.52 -2.98
N ASP A 60 3.90 6.96 -4.25
CA ASP A 60 4.41 8.26 -4.62
C ASP A 60 3.65 9.38 -3.94
N TYR A 61 2.33 9.23 -3.82
CA TYR A 61 1.52 10.21 -3.12
C TYR A 61 1.96 10.33 -1.65
N LEU A 62 2.18 9.20 -0.99
CA LEU A 62 2.61 9.22 0.40
C LEU A 62 4.00 9.84 0.54
N LEU A 63 4.88 9.58 -0.41
CA LEU A 63 6.22 10.08 -0.35
C LEU A 63 6.32 11.56 -0.73
N LEU A 64 5.72 11.94 -1.83
CA LEU A 64 5.92 13.27 -2.40
C LEU A 64 4.90 14.29 -1.95
N THR A 65 3.67 13.89 -1.75
CA THR A 65 2.62 14.83 -1.35
C THR A 65 2.43 14.85 0.15
N LYS A 66 2.29 13.69 0.77
CA LYS A 66 2.11 13.65 2.22
C LYS A 66 3.44 13.72 2.95
N LYS A 67 4.53 13.44 2.26
CA LYS A 67 5.88 13.50 2.83
C LYS A 67 6.04 12.68 4.09
N LEU A 68 5.51 11.48 4.07
CA LEU A 68 5.63 10.58 5.22
C LEU A 68 7.03 9.97 5.26
N ALA A 69 7.45 9.58 6.45
CA ALA A 69 8.72 8.90 6.60
C ALA A 69 8.67 7.51 5.96
N PRO A 70 9.82 6.98 5.52
CA PRO A 70 9.84 5.65 4.91
C PRO A 70 9.19 4.58 5.76
N LYS A 71 9.38 4.63 7.06
CA LYS A 71 8.78 3.63 7.94
C LYS A 71 7.26 3.65 7.86
N SER A 72 6.67 4.84 7.82
CA SER A 72 5.22 4.96 7.71
C SER A 72 4.73 4.48 6.35
N ILE A 73 5.45 4.85 5.28
CA ILE A 73 5.06 4.43 3.95
C ILE A 73 5.12 2.90 3.86
N ASN A 74 6.16 2.30 4.42
CA ASN A 74 6.31 0.86 4.37
C ASN A 74 5.22 0.14 5.16
N LEU A 75 4.71 0.76 6.22
CA LEU A 75 3.57 0.19 6.92
C LEU A 75 2.34 0.16 6.00
N HIS A 76 2.08 1.26 5.31
CA HIS A 76 0.94 1.29 4.38
C HIS A 76 1.11 0.24 3.28
N LEU A 77 2.33 0.07 2.76
CA LEU A 77 2.57 -0.96 1.76
C LEU A 77 2.38 -2.36 2.30
N THR A 78 2.76 -2.59 3.55
CA THR A 78 2.56 -3.89 4.19
C THR A 78 1.08 -4.21 4.29
N VAL A 79 0.26 -3.23 4.66
CA VAL A 79 -1.18 -3.45 4.75
C VAL A 79 -1.75 -3.82 3.38
N LEU A 80 -1.31 -3.11 2.32
CA LEU A 80 -1.80 -3.42 0.98
C LEU A 80 -1.35 -4.79 0.52
N ARG A 81 -0.14 -5.22 0.87
CA ARG A 81 0.30 -6.56 0.53
C ARG A 81 -0.54 -7.62 1.22
N ARG A 82 -0.88 -7.40 2.48
CA ARG A 82 -1.73 -8.34 3.19
C ARG A 82 -3.11 -8.40 2.59
N LEU A 83 -3.64 -7.24 2.17
CA LEU A 83 -4.94 -7.23 1.52
C LEU A 83 -4.88 -7.95 0.18
N ALA A 84 -3.77 -7.83 -0.56
CA ALA A 84 -3.62 -8.54 -1.82
C ALA A 84 -3.57 -10.05 -1.59
N GLN A 85 -2.86 -10.51 -0.56
CA GLN A 85 -2.80 -11.92 -0.23
C GLN A 85 -4.18 -12.45 0.15
N GLU A 86 -4.91 -11.67 0.94
CA GLU A 86 -6.25 -12.07 1.33
C GLU A 86 -7.18 -12.10 0.12
N GLY A 87 -6.95 -11.18 -0.83
CA GLY A 87 -7.74 -11.14 -2.05
C GLY A 87 -7.60 -12.41 -2.89
N ILE A 88 -6.40 -13.01 -2.90
CA ILE A 88 -6.22 -14.29 -3.58
C ILE A 88 -7.00 -15.36 -2.84
N ALA A 89 -6.86 -15.41 -1.52
CA ALA A 89 -7.51 -16.45 -0.73
C ALA A 89 -9.02 -16.41 -0.86
N GLU A 90 -9.58 -15.20 -0.95
CA GLU A 90 -11.02 -15.06 -1.08
C GLU A 90 -11.47 -15.05 -2.54
N GLN A 91 -10.54 -15.23 -3.46
CA GLN A 91 -10.85 -15.31 -4.88
C GLN A 91 -11.52 -14.05 -5.43
N VAL A 92 -11.19 -12.89 -4.89
CA VAL A 92 -11.70 -11.64 -5.40
C VAL A 92 -10.64 -10.85 -6.14
N LEU A 93 -9.42 -11.34 -6.19
CA LEU A 93 -8.33 -10.67 -6.87
C LEU A 93 -7.58 -11.69 -7.70
N GLU A 94 -7.26 -11.34 -8.93
CA GLU A 94 -6.50 -12.22 -9.80
C GLU A 94 -5.13 -12.48 -9.20
N PRO A 95 -4.66 -13.72 -9.18
CA PRO A 95 -3.33 -14.00 -8.63
C PRO A 95 -2.22 -13.19 -9.28
N SER A 96 -2.27 -12.97 -10.58
CA SER A 96 -1.24 -12.18 -11.25
C SER A 96 -1.24 -10.74 -10.77
N THR A 97 -2.41 -10.17 -10.55
CA THR A 97 -2.51 -8.81 -10.02
C THR A 97 -1.94 -8.74 -8.62
N ALA A 98 -2.30 -9.70 -7.78
CA ALA A 98 -1.82 -9.72 -6.40
C ALA A 98 -0.31 -9.92 -6.34
N LEU A 99 0.24 -10.81 -7.16
CA LEU A 99 1.67 -11.05 -7.16
C LEU A 99 2.44 -9.79 -7.56
N ALA A 100 1.91 -9.04 -8.51
CA ALA A 100 2.56 -7.80 -8.92
C ALA A 100 2.61 -6.80 -7.76
N ILE A 101 1.55 -6.73 -6.95
CA ILE A 101 1.53 -5.87 -5.78
C ILE A 101 2.54 -6.34 -4.75
N LEU A 102 2.63 -7.65 -4.54
CA LEU A 102 3.55 -8.20 -3.55
C LEU A 102 5.00 -7.93 -3.89
N ARG A 103 5.29 -7.69 -5.14
CA ARG A 103 6.66 -7.44 -5.58
C ARG A 103 7.06 -5.97 -5.55
N ILE A 104 6.19 -5.07 -5.16
CA ILE A 104 6.53 -3.66 -5.09
C ILE A 104 7.56 -3.47 -3.98
N PRO A 105 8.70 -2.82 -4.28
CA PRO A 105 9.75 -2.66 -3.28
C PRO A 105 9.37 -1.68 -2.19
N ARG A 106 9.96 -1.90 -1.03
CA ARG A 106 9.77 -0.98 0.06
C ARG A 106 10.56 0.28 -0.20
N VAL A 107 10.19 1.36 0.45
CA VAL A 107 10.95 2.59 0.40
C VAL A 107 12.17 2.41 1.30
N PRO A 108 13.36 2.73 0.82
CA PRO A 108 14.56 2.57 1.62
C PRO A 108 14.51 3.41 2.88
N ASN A 109 14.86 2.77 3.99
CA ASN A 109 14.84 3.48 5.25
C ASN A 109 16.24 3.58 5.76
N ARG A 110 17.25 3.96 4.96
CA ARG A 110 18.50 4.02 5.42
C ARG A 110 18.94 5.34 5.67
N GLY A 111 19.22 5.61 6.68
CA GLY A 111 19.79 6.75 7.02
C GLY A 111 19.45 7.88 6.28
N VAL A 112 18.52 8.00 6.04
CA VAL A 112 18.16 8.98 5.40
C VAL A 112 18.42 10.12 6.06
N ARG A 113 19.25 10.64 6.15
CA ARG A 113 19.41 11.72 6.67
C ARG A 113 18.88 12.60 5.87
N ALA A 114 18.07 12.96 6.07
CA ALA A 114 17.56 14.02 5.49
C ALA A 114 17.90 14.25 4.17
N GLY A 115 17.35 14.19 3.41
CA GLY A 115 17.52 14.58 2.13
C GLY A 115 18.59 14.05 1.46
N VAL A 116 19.10 13.22 1.92
CA VAL A 116 20.11 12.81 1.30
C VAL A 116 19.77 11.95 0.25
N TRP A 117 18.91 11.35 0.14
CA TRP A 117 18.76 10.53 -0.91
C TRP A 117 18.05 11.26 -1.91
N LEU A 118 18.62 11.91 -2.48
CA LEU A 118 18.02 12.65 -3.38
C LEU A 118 18.39 12.11 -4.49
N PRO A 119 18.09 11.97 -5.10
CA PRO A 119 18.45 11.31 -6.25
C PRO A 119 19.59 11.85 -6.93
N ARG A 120 19.98 12.12 -6.70
CA ARG A 120 20.81 12.51 -7.04
C ARG A 120 21.49 12.99 -7.06
N GLU A 121 21.56 13.51 -7.03
CA GLU A 121 22.07 14.12 -6.93
C GLU A 121 22.52 14.16 -6.20
N GLN A 122 22.33 14.26 -5.67
CA GLN A 122 22.66 14.33 -5.10
C GLN A 122 23.03 13.55 -4.61
N ALA A 123 23.07 13.06 -4.66
CA ALA A 123 23.39 12.59 -4.23
C ALA A 123 24.23 12.17 -4.05
N GLN A 124 24.62 12.41 -4.27
CA GLN A 124 25.34 12.34 -4.12
C GLN A 124 25.85 12.45 -3.37
N ARG A 125 25.96 13.08 -3.06
CA ARG A 125 26.23 13.40 -2.41
C ARG A 125 26.24 13.01 -1.55
N ILE A 126 25.80 12.82 -1.21
CA ILE A 126 25.65 12.61 -0.62
C ILE A 126 25.97 12.18 -0.25
N LEU A 127 26.10 12.09 -0.02
CA LEU A 127 26.37 11.92 0.06
C LEU A 127 26.58 11.72 0.15
#